data_f673696fec8cb69956db33a14185b26e
#
_entry.id   f673696fec8cb69956db33a14185b26e
#
_cell.length_a   1.000
_cell.length_b   1.000
_cell.length_c   1.000
_cell.angle_alpha   90.00
_cell.angle_beta   90.00
_cell.angle_gamma   90.00
#
_symmetry.space_group_name_H-M   'P 1'
#
loop_
_entity.id
_entity.type
_entity.pdbx_description
1 polymer ?
#
loop_
_entity_poly.entity_id
_entity_poly.type
_entity_poly.pdbx_seq_one_letter_code
_entity_poly.pdbx_strand_id
1 'polypeptide(L)'
;MKKRIISLLLCLVLTVSLVPAAAAADTGDARTVTVRYASGHGVDTHDYEAAFTYSDDLFTKSGYTYRKDLALMSMGLAFAAYTSKDSEKTDNYATGNRNFVSMAEQCGFENIQSNKWMFQPAEADSIGISCASKTIRDNGGSYTLIAVGVRGNNYHAEWGGNARLDAAGEHKGFALGRDQVLDYLRGYIADTGISGRVKIWIAGYSRGAAVSNMVGG
;
A
#
# COMPACT_ATOMS: atom_id res chain seq x y z
N MET A 1 -33.00 -8.90 -38.99
CA MET A 1 -31.65 -8.42 -38.57
C MET A 1 -31.67 -7.01 -37.98
N LYS A 2 -32.28 -5.98 -38.59
CA LYS A 2 -32.28 -4.59 -38.10
C LYS A 2 -32.84 -4.39 -36.67
N LYS A 3 -33.90 -5.11 -36.26
CA LYS A 3 -34.47 -5.02 -34.89
C LYS A 3 -33.56 -5.54 -33.79
N ARG A 4 -32.70 -6.55 -34.05
CA ARG A 4 -31.76 -7.08 -33.07
C ARG A 4 -30.54 -6.17 -32.87
N ILE A 5 -30.11 -5.45 -33.92
CA ILE A 5 -29.01 -4.47 -33.83
C ILE A 5 -29.44 -3.26 -33.00
N ILE A 6 -30.69 -2.78 -33.17
CA ILE A 6 -31.25 -1.64 -32.41
C ILE A 6 -31.34 -2.02 -30.92
N SER A 7 -31.77 -3.24 -30.59
CA SER A 7 -31.85 -3.71 -29.21
C SER A 7 -30.47 -3.83 -28.53
N LEU A 8 -29.45 -4.28 -29.26
CA LEU A 8 -28.08 -4.34 -28.76
C LEU A 8 -27.47 -2.95 -28.54
N LEU A 9 -27.73 -2.00 -29.45
CA LEU A 9 -27.29 -0.61 -29.27
C LEU A 9 -27.99 0.07 -28.09
N LEU A 10 -29.27 -0.20 -27.87
CA LEU A 10 -30.02 0.35 -26.73
C LEU A 10 -29.50 -0.21 -25.39
N CYS A 11 -29.18 -1.51 -25.33
CA CYS A 11 -28.54 -2.10 -24.14
C CYS A 11 -27.16 -1.53 -23.87
N LEU A 12 -26.38 -1.26 -24.92
CA LEU A 12 -25.04 -0.68 -24.78
C LEU A 12 -25.10 0.75 -24.26
N VAL A 13 -26.06 1.55 -24.75
CA VAL A 13 -26.28 2.93 -24.27
C VAL A 13 -26.78 2.96 -22.82
N LEU A 14 -27.64 2.03 -22.43
CA LEU A 14 -28.16 1.92 -21.06
C LEU A 14 -27.09 1.44 -20.08
N THR A 15 -26.15 0.60 -20.49
CA THR A 15 -25.04 0.16 -19.60
C THR A 15 -23.99 1.27 -19.39
N VAL A 16 -23.77 2.13 -20.38
CA VAL A 16 -22.86 3.29 -20.23
C VAL A 16 -23.49 4.40 -19.38
N SER A 17 -24.80 4.56 -19.40
CA SER A 17 -25.50 5.57 -18.57
C SER A 17 -25.74 5.14 -17.12
N LEU A 18 -25.48 3.87 -16.77
CA LEU A 18 -25.59 3.34 -15.40
C LEU A 18 -24.26 3.31 -14.63
N VAL A 19 -23.16 3.80 -15.22
CA VAL A 19 -21.98 4.11 -14.41
C VAL A 19 -22.33 5.39 -13.64
N PRO A 20 -22.62 5.33 -12.32
CA PRO A 20 -22.79 6.55 -11.57
C PRO A 20 -21.49 7.33 -11.73
N ALA A 21 -21.53 8.52 -12.30
CA ALA A 21 -20.48 9.48 -12.09
C ALA A 21 -20.35 9.59 -10.57
N ALA A 22 -19.32 9.00 -9.99
CA ALA A 22 -19.02 9.22 -8.59
C ALA A 22 -18.83 10.73 -8.49
N ALA A 23 -19.83 11.41 -7.94
CA ALA A 23 -19.71 12.80 -7.59
C ALA A 23 -18.50 12.85 -6.65
N ALA A 24 -17.39 13.36 -7.15
CA ALA A 24 -16.26 13.69 -6.31
C ALA A 24 -16.81 14.67 -5.29
N ALA A 25 -16.89 14.25 -4.03
CA ALA A 25 -17.09 15.18 -2.95
C ALA A 25 -15.96 16.20 -3.09
N ASP A 26 -16.32 17.45 -3.26
CA ASP A 26 -15.37 18.57 -3.33
C ASP A 26 -14.75 18.73 -1.93
N THR A 27 -13.73 17.93 -1.67
CA THR A 27 -12.89 18.04 -0.48
C THR A 27 -11.68 18.84 -0.92
N GLY A 28 -11.57 20.07 -0.46
CA GLY A 28 -10.60 21.09 -0.91
C GLY A 28 -9.12 20.73 -0.84
N ASP A 29 -8.74 19.47 -0.54
CA ASP A 29 -7.38 18.94 -0.59
C ASP A 29 -7.24 17.63 -1.42
N ALA A 30 -8.31 17.21 -2.13
CA ALA A 30 -8.25 16.03 -2.97
C ALA A 30 -7.29 16.23 -4.14
N ARG A 31 -6.37 15.29 -4.33
CA ARG A 31 -5.38 15.31 -5.40
C ARG A 31 -5.22 13.97 -6.07
N THR A 32 -4.84 14.00 -7.34
CA THR A 32 -4.47 12.76 -8.05
C THR A 32 -3.03 12.40 -7.71
N VAL A 33 -2.83 11.15 -7.29
CA VAL A 33 -1.53 10.56 -6.99
C VAL A 33 -1.26 9.46 -8.00
N THR A 34 -0.15 9.55 -8.71
CA THR A 34 0.29 8.50 -9.63
C THR A 34 1.20 7.52 -8.90
N VAL A 35 0.77 6.28 -8.80
CA VAL A 35 1.53 5.20 -8.18
C VAL A 35 2.17 4.35 -9.25
N ARG A 36 3.49 4.21 -9.19
CA ARG A 36 4.25 3.23 -9.97
C ARG A 36 4.30 1.91 -9.23
N TYR A 37 4.18 0.83 -9.98
CA TYR A 37 4.26 -0.51 -9.42
C TYR A 37 4.84 -1.50 -10.43
N ALA A 38 5.63 -2.46 -9.93
CA ALA A 38 6.11 -3.57 -10.71
C ALA A 38 5.02 -4.64 -10.86
N SER A 39 4.94 -5.32 -12.01
CA SER A 39 4.13 -6.53 -12.10
C SER A 39 4.74 -7.59 -11.18
N GLY A 40 3.96 -8.09 -10.22
CA GLY A 40 4.47 -8.96 -9.16
C GLY A 40 4.96 -10.32 -9.60
N HIS A 41 4.64 -10.79 -10.82
CA HIS A 41 4.97 -12.13 -11.28
C HIS A 41 5.17 -12.18 -12.80
N GLY A 42 6.14 -12.97 -13.22
CA GLY A 42 6.32 -13.40 -14.58
C GLY A 42 7.40 -12.67 -15.36
N VAL A 43 7.40 -12.90 -16.66
CA VAL A 43 8.35 -12.36 -17.64
C VAL A 43 8.14 -10.88 -17.96
N ASP A 44 7.13 -10.26 -17.38
CA ASP A 44 6.83 -8.86 -17.62
C ASP A 44 7.87 -7.96 -16.94
N THR A 45 8.50 -7.13 -17.73
CA THR A 45 9.65 -6.32 -17.34
C THR A 45 9.29 -4.85 -17.21
N HIS A 46 8.00 -4.50 -17.27
CA HIS A 46 7.56 -3.11 -17.25
C HIS A 46 7.08 -2.71 -15.87
N ASP A 47 7.37 -1.47 -15.49
CA ASP A 47 6.65 -0.78 -14.42
C ASP A 47 5.35 -0.22 -14.99
N TYR A 48 4.29 -0.34 -14.23
CA TYR A 48 2.97 0.22 -14.54
C TYR A 48 2.72 1.46 -13.70
N GLU A 49 1.79 2.26 -14.16
CA GLU A 49 1.31 3.43 -13.42
C GLU A 49 -0.21 3.36 -13.28
N ALA A 50 -0.70 3.72 -12.11
CA ALA A 50 -2.12 3.89 -11.86
C ALA A 50 -2.38 5.18 -11.09
N ALA A 51 -3.48 5.85 -11.42
CA ALA A 51 -3.90 7.08 -10.75
C ALA A 51 -4.89 6.76 -9.63
N PHE A 52 -4.66 7.36 -8.46
CA PHE A 52 -5.52 7.25 -7.29
C PHE A 52 -5.90 8.64 -6.78
N THR A 53 -7.06 8.77 -6.16
CA THR A 53 -7.45 10.00 -5.49
C THR A 53 -7.06 9.92 -4.02
N TYR A 54 -6.23 10.85 -3.57
CA TYR A 54 -5.82 11.03 -2.18
C TYR A 54 -6.42 12.30 -1.60
N SER A 55 -6.83 12.22 -0.35
CA SER A 55 -7.22 13.35 0.49
C SER A 55 -6.97 13.00 1.95
N ASP A 56 -6.63 13.97 2.78
CA ASP A 56 -6.47 13.79 4.23
C ASP A 56 -7.80 13.38 4.90
N ASP A 57 -8.93 13.74 4.31
CA ASP A 57 -10.27 13.30 4.74
C ASP A 57 -10.46 11.78 4.75
N LEU A 58 -9.66 11.03 3.99
CA LEU A 58 -9.66 9.57 4.04
C LEU A 58 -9.42 9.05 5.47
N PHE A 59 -8.74 9.81 6.30
CA PHE A 59 -8.29 9.39 7.62
C PHE A 59 -8.98 10.12 8.78
N THR A 60 -9.90 11.05 8.52
CA THR A 60 -10.61 11.81 9.56
C THR A 60 -11.74 11.01 10.23
N LYS A 61 -12.25 9.96 9.58
CA LYS A 61 -13.33 9.10 10.07
C LYS A 61 -12.79 7.83 10.72
N SER A 62 -13.69 7.10 11.39
CA SER A 62 -13.37 5.79 11.99
C SER A 62 -12.96 4.78 10.93
N GLY A 63 -11.89 4.03 11.21
CA GLY A 63 -11.42 2.91 10.38
C GLY A 63 -12.37 1.69 10.36
N TYR A 64 -13.35 1.62 11.26
CA TYR A 64 -14.35 0.55 11.30
C TYR A 64 -15.46 0.72 10.25
N THR A 65 -15.51 1.85 9.56
CA THR A 65 -16.48 2.09 8.49
C THR A 65 -15.82 1.86 7.14
N TYR A 66 -16.36 0.92 6.35
CA TYR A 66 -15.86 0.69 4.99
C TYR A 66 -16.01 1.94 4.13
N ARG A 67 -14.94 2.30 3.46
CA ARG A 67 -14.89 3.41 2.50
C ARG A 67 -14.16 2.95 1.26
N LYS A 68 -14.85 3.03 0.12
CA LYS A 68 -14.32 2.63 -1.18
C LYS A 68 -13.07 3.43 -1.57
N ASP A 69 -13.08 4.73 -1.34
CA ASP A 69 -11.98 5.65 -1.64
C ASP A 69 -10.71 5.30 -0.84
N LEU A 70 -10.86 5.05 0.48
CA LEU A 70 -9.76 4.59 1.31
C LEU A 70 -9.24 3.21 0.88
N ALA A 71 -10.14 2.29 0.52
CA ALA A 71 -9.74 0.96 0.04
C ALA A 71 -8.95 1.06 -1.28
N LEU A 72 -9.36 1.92 -2.21
CA LEU A 72 -8.63 2.16 -3.46
C LEU A 72 -7.26 2.79 -3.19
N MET A 73 -7.17 3.79 -2.31
CA MET A 73 -5.88 4.40 -1.98
C MET A 73 -4.97 3.42 -1.21
N SER A 74 -5.54 2.54 -0.38
CA SER A 74 -4.78 1.48 0.29
C SER A 74 -4.23 0.44 -0.70
N MET A 75 -4.94 0.17 -1.80
CA MET A 75 -4.39 -0.61 -2.91
C MET A 75 -3.19 0.11 -3.55
N GLY A 76 -3.26 1.43 -3.73
CA GLY A 76 -2.13 2.24 -4.18
C GLY A 76 -0.92 2.12 -3.25
N LEU A 77 -1.12 2.20 -1.94
CA LEU A 77 -0.06 2.00 -0.94
C LEU A 77 0.56 0.59 -1.04
N ALA A 78 -0.29 -0.44 -1.18
CA ALA A 78 0.18 -1.82 -1.33
C ALA A 78 1.04 -2.01 -2.60
N PHE A 79 0.67 -1.37 -3.71
CA PHE A 79 1.45 -1.38 -4.95
C PHE A 79 2.77 -0.62 -4.80
N ALA A 80 2.75 0.55 -4.18
CA ALA A 80 3.95 1.35 -3.94
C ALA A 80 4.96 0.66 -3.01
N ALA A 81 4.49 -0.25 -2.16
CA ALA A 81 5.35 -1.03 -1.27
C ALA A 81 6.22 -2.07 -2.01
N TYR A 82 5.93 -2.38 -3.28
CA TYR A 82 6.80 -3.22 -4.09
C TYR A 82 8.08 -2.48 -4.47
N THR A 83 9.18 -3.23 -4.55
CA THR A 83 10.43 -2.71 -5.15
C THR A 83 10.22 -2.40 -6.63
N SER A 84 10.99 -1.45 -7.16
CA SER A 84 10.99 -1.19 -8.60
C SER A 84 11.59 -2.37 -9.37
N LYS A 85 11.16 -2.58 -10.62
CA LYS A 85 11.73 -3.60 -11.51
C LYS A 85 13.23 -3.43 -11.75
N ASP A 86 13.72 -2.20 -11.71
CA ASP A 86 15.15 -1.94 -11.88
C ASP A 86 15.99 -2.58 -10.77
N SER A 87 15.51 -2.57 -9.53
CA SER A 87 16.21 -3.20 -8.41
C SER A 87 16.22 -4.72 -8.51
N GLU A 88 15.15 -5.32 -9.06
CA GLU A 88 15.05 -6.76 -9.22
C GLU A 88 15.93 -7.31 -10.35
N LYS A 89 16.01 -6.59 -11.49
CA LYS A 89 16.76 -7.02 -12.68
C LYS A 89 18.27 -6.84 -12.59
N THR A 90 18.68 -5.79 -11.91
CA THR A 90 20.08 -5.34 -11.93
C THR A 90 20.76 -5.58 -10.60
N ASP A 91 20.10 -6.24 -9.65
CA ASP A 91 20.52 -6.30 -8.25
C ASP A 91 20.81 -4.91 -7.67
N ASN A 92 20.14 -3.89 -8.23
CA ASN A 92 20.29 -2.50 -7.81
C ASN A 92 19.31 -2.18 -6.68
N TYR A 93 19.64 -2.61 -5.49
CA TYR A 93 18.84 -2.39 -4.29
C TYR A 93 18.75 -0.91 -3.88
N ALA A 94 19.58 -0.02 -4.43
CA ALA A 94 19.57 1.41 -4.07
C ALA A 94 18.23 2.11 -4.39
N THR A 95 17.44 1.56 -5.32
CA THR A 95 16.12 2.10 -5.69
C THR A 95 14.94 1.31 -5.12
N GLY A 96 15.18 0.42 -4.16
CA GLY A 96 14.19 -0.53 -3.66
C GLY A 96 12.88 0.11 -3.15
N ASN A 97 12.95 1.30 -2.55
CA ASN A 97 11.78 2.02 -2.03
C ASN A 97 11.28 3.16 -2.94
N ARG A 98 11.81 3.33 -4.15
CA ARG A 98 11.52 4.49 -5.02
C ARG A 98 10.03 4.73 -5.24
N ASN A 99 9.25 3.67 -5.45
CA ASN A 99 7.82 3.79 -5.71
C ASN A 99 7.07 4.28 -4.47
N PHE A 100 7.44 3.79 -3.29
CA PHE A 100 6.87 4.24 -2.02
C PHE A 100 7.22 5.71 -1.74
N VAL A 101 8.47 6.11 -1.93
CA VAL A 101 8.90 7.51 -1.77
C VAL A 101 8.09 8.43 -2.66
N SER A 102 8.00 8.12 -3.96
CA SER A 102 7.24 8.92 -4.92
C SER A 102 5.77 9.07 -4.54
N MET A 103 5.11 7.99 -4.11
CA MET A 103 3.73 8.05 -3.65
C MET A 103 3.59 8.87 -2.37
N ALA A 104 4.46 8.65 -1.38
CA ALA A 104 4.40 9.33 -0.10
C ALA A 104 4.58 10.84 -0.26
N GLU A 105 5.55 11.28 -1.07
CA GLU A 105 5.78 12.70 -1.37
C GLU A 105 4.56 13.34 -2.05
N GLN A 106 3.96 12.67 -3.04
CA GLN A 106 2.75 13.15 -3.70
C GLN A 106 1.57 13.27 -2.73
N CYS A 107 1.48 12.40 -1.71
CA CYS A 107 0.49 12.48 -0.63
C CYS A 107 0.84 13.52 0.44
N GLY A 108 2.02 14.17 0.37
CA GLY A 108 2.48 15.15 1.34
C GLY A 108 2.96 14.53 2.66
N PHE A 109 3.44 13.28 2.61
CA PHE A 109 4.13 12.67 3.74
C PHE A 109 5.59 13.09 3.77
N GLU A 110 6.13 13.10 4.98
CA GLU A 110 7.52 13.41 5.33
C GLU A 110 8.14 12.24 6.12
N ASN A 111 9.39 12.42 6.57
CA ASN A 111 10.11 11.41 7.37
C ASN A 111 10.10 10.01 6.73
N ILE A 112 10.31 9.95 5.42
CA ILE A 112 10.24 8.70 4.67
C ILE A 112 11.46 7.84 5.00
N GLN A 113 11.24 6.65 5.56
CA GLN A 113 12.28 5.70 5.93
C GLN A 113 11.90 4.29 5.49
N SER A 114 12.90 3.47 5.24
CA SER A 114 12.71 2.06 4.93
C SER A 114 13.74 1.20 5.65
N ASN A 115 13.35 -0.03 5.99
CA ASN A 115 14.28 -0.96 6.60
C ASN A 115 15.31 -1.48 5.58
N LYS A 116 16.38 -2.12 6.09
CA LYS A 116 17.47 -2.64 5.26
C LYS A 116 17.01 -3.59 4.15
N TRP A 117 15.93 -4.33 4.36
CA TRP A 117 15.44 -5.32 3.42
C TRP A 117 14.82 -4.71 2.13
N MET A 118 14.59 -3.40 2.12
CA MET A 118 14.27 -2.68 0.87
C MET A 118 15.52 -2.44 0.00
N PHE A 119 16.74 -2.53 0.58
CA PHE A 119 18.00 -2.15 -0.03
C PHE A 119 19.07 -3.25 -0.02
N GLN A 120 18.72 -4.46 0.38
CA GLN A 120 19.65 -5.60 0.48
C GLN A 120 19.00 -6.85 -0.10
N PRO A 121 19.81 -7.84 -0.52
CA PRO A 121 19.31 -9.15 -0.89
C PRO A 121 18.40 -9.73 0.19
N ALA A 122 17.25 -10.27 -0.24
CA ALA A 122 16.28 -10.84 0.67
C ALA A 122 16.70 -12.19 1.22
N GLU A 123 16.28 -12.49 2.44
CA GLU A 123 16.41 -13.78 3.10
C GLU A 123 15.02 -14.40 3.32
N ALA A 124 14.96 -15.68 3.67
CA ALA A 124 13.70 -16.44 3.78
C ALA A 124 12.65 -15.78 4.70
N ASP A 125 13.10 -15.19 5.80
CA ASP A 125 12.23 -14.55 6.80
C ASP A 125 12.25 -13.01 6.72
N SER A 126 12.97 -12.43 5.76
CA SER A 126 13.06 -10.99 5.61
C SER A 126 11.74 -10.41 5.10
N ILE A 127 11.43 -9.18 5.51
CA ILE A 127 10.29 -8.42 5.00
C ILE A 127 10.70 -6.96 4.79
N GLY A 128 10.47 -6.43 3.59
CA GLY A 128 10.71 -5.03 3.28
C GLY A 128 9.59 -4.17 3.85
N ILE A 129 9.95 -3.09 4.55
CA ILE A 129 9.04 -2.18 5.22
C ILE A 129 9.45 -0.75 4.90
N SER A 130 8.47 0.07 4.52
CA SER A 130 8.63 1.51 4.34
C SER A 130 7.61 2.25 5.19
N CYS A 131 8.05 3.32 5.86
CA CYS A 131 7.21 4.19 6.67
C CYS A 131 7.37 5.65 6.22
N ALA A 132 6.27 6.40 6.34
CA ALA A 132 6.25 7.85 6.16
C ALA A 132 5.20 8.44 7.10
N SER A 133 5.37 9.68 7.53
CA SER A 133 4.45 10.31 8.47
C SER A 133 4.03 11.69 8.02
N LYS A 134 2.83 12.11 8.43
CA LYS A 134 2.35 13.49 8.29
C LYS A 134 1.38 13.84 9.42
N THR A 135 1.25 15.11 9.70
CA THR A 135 0.22 15.61 10.64
C THR A 135 -1.10 15.80 9.90
N ILE A 136 -2.17 15.22 10.43
CA ILE A 136 -3.54 15.44 9.96
C ILE A 136 -4.34 16.11 11.06
N ARG A 137 -5.27 16.99 10.66
CA ARG A 137 -6.22 17.65 11.56
C ARG A 137 -7.61 17.07 11.35
N ASP A 138 -8.27 16.75 12.45
CA ASP A 138 -9.67 16.35 12.48
C ASP A 138 -10.44 17.20 13.53
N ASN A 139 -11.74 16.93 13.69
CA ASN A 139 -12.58 17.64 14.67
C ASN A 139 -12.12 17.43 16.13
N GLY A 140 -11.30 16.43 16.40
CA GLY A 140 -10.71 16.14 17.71
C GLY A 140 -9.30 16.70 17.91
N GLY A 141 -8.81 17.53 16.99
CA GLY A 141 -7.48 18.13 17.02
C GLY A 141 -6.54 17.56 15.96
N SER A 142 -5.24 17.52 16.25
CA SER A 142 -4.24 16.94 15.35
C SER A 142 -3.78 15.56 15.82
N TYR A 143 -3.35 14.76 14.86
CA TYR A 143 -2.67 13.48 15.09
C TYR A 143 -1.64 13.23 14.00
N THR A 144 -0.68 12.36 14.28
CA THR A 144 0.26 11.90 13.26
C THR A 144 -0.32 10.67 12.56
N LEU A 145 -0.48 10.75 11.24
CA LEU A 145 -0.75 9.58 10.40
C LEU A 145 0.58 8.98 9.96
N ILE A 146 0.76 7.68 10.20
CA ILE A 146 1.90 6.91 9.71
C ILE A 146 1.41 5.96 8.62
N ALA A 147 1.88 6.17 7.39
CA ALA A 147 1.70 5.22 6.29
C ALA A 147 2.77 4.14 6.38
N VAL A 148 2.36 2.88 6.35
CA VAL A 148 3.23 1.70 6.43
C VAL A 148 2.99 0.82 5.22
N GLY A 149 3.98 0.77 4.32
CA GLY A 149 3.98 -0.11 3.17
C GLY A 149 4.75 -1.40 3.49
N VAL A 150 4.08 -2.55 3.39
CA VAL A 150 4.70 -3.86 3.64
C VAL A 150 4.88 -4.59 2.32
N ARG A 151 6.13 -4.82 1.93
CA ARG A 151 6.46 -5.50 0.67
C ARG A 151 5.99 -6.95 0.69
N GLY A 152 5.37 -7.39 -0.39
CA GLY A 152 5.11 -8.80 -0.64
C GLY A 152 6.37 -9.55 -1.07
N ASN A 153 6.22 -10.83 -1.38
CA ASN A 153 7.30 -11.62 -1.95
C ASN A 153 7.72 -11.05 -3.30
N ASN A 154 8.94 -10.57 -3.36
CA ASN A 154 9.53 -10.06 -4.60
C ASN A 154 10.73 -10.90 -5.02
N TYR A 155 11.46 -11.45 -4.06
CA TYR A 155 12.66 -12.26 -4.28
C TYR A 155 12.40 -13.74 -4.01
N HIS A 156 13.04 -14.59 -4.78
CA HIS A 156 12.89 -16.05 -4.66
C HIS A 156 13.22 -16.57 -3.25
N ALA A 157 14.23 -15.99 -2.59
CA ALA A 157 14.63 -16.38 -1.24
C ALA A 157 13.51 -16.22 -0.19
N GLU A 158 12.62 -15.23 -0.36
CA GLU A 158 11.53 -14.95 0.59
C GLU A 158 10.42 -16.00 0.59
N TRP A 159 10.36 -16.88 -0.42
CA TRP A 159 9.34 -17.94 -0.49
C TRP A 159 9.47 -18.96 0.64
N GLY A 160 10.68 -19.15 1.18
CA GLY A 160 10.90 -20.03 2.32
C GLY A 160 10.05 -19.67 3.54
N GLY A 161 9.85 -18.37 3.80
CA GLY A 161 9.01 -17.86 4.88
C GLY A 161 7.51 -18.18 4.68
N ASN A 162 7.03 -18.24 3.44
CA ASN A 162 5.63 -18.54 3.14
C ASN A 162 5.25 -20.01 3.40
N ALA A 163 6.21 -20.91 3.47
CA ALA A 163 5.99 -22.33 3.73
C ALA A 163 6.09 -22.71 5.20
N ARG A 164 6.38 -21.76 6.09
CA ARG A 164 6.54 -22.03 7.53
C ARG A 164 5.21 -22.02 8.25
N LEU A 165 4.65 -23.20 8.43
CA LEU A 165 3.46 -23.42 9.25
C LEU A 165 3.89 -23.85 10.66
N ASP A 166 3.11 -23.47 11.67
CA ASP A 166 3.27 -23.95 13.05
C ASP A 166 2.15 -24.93 13.38
N ALA A 167 2.47 -25.92 14.23
CA ALA A 167 1.50 -26.87 14.76
C ALA A 167 0.41 -26.20 15.64
N ALA A 168 0.65 -25.00 16.15
CA ALA A 168 -0.28 -24.22 16.97
C ALA A 168 -1.35 -23.46 16.17
N GLY A 169 -1.35 -23.56 14.82
CA GLY A 169 -2.36 -22.94 13.96
C GLY A 169 -2.03 -21.52 13.51
N GLU A 170 -1.02 -20.83 14.04
CA GLU A 170 -0.53 -19.57 13.55
C GLU A 170 0.50 -19.80 12.43
N HIS A 171 0.45 -18.98 11.36
CA HIS A 171 1.44 -19.07 10.29
C HIS A 171 2.78 -18.44 10.74
N LYS A 172 3.72 -19.26 11.17
CA LYS A 172 4.99 -18.80 11.77
C LYS A 172 5.75 -17.78 10.91
N GLY A 173 5.81 -17.98 9.60
CA GLY A 173 6.50 -17.05 8.70
C GLY A 173 5.84 -15.68 8.62
N PHE A 174 4.52 -15.61 8.74
CA PHE A 174 3.81 -14.33 8.78
C PHE A 174 3.87 -13.68 10.16
N ALA A 175 3.86 -14.47 11.26
CA ALA A 175 4.06 -13.98 12.61
C ALA A 175 5.44 -13.33 12.78
N LEU A 176 6.50 -13.93 12.25
CA LEU A 176 7.84 -13.33 12.22
C LEU A 176 7.85 -12.01 11.41
N GLY A 177 7.12 -11.97 10.31
CA GLY A 177 6.95 -10.73 9.53
C GLY A 177 6.22 -9.64 10.32
N ARG A 178 5.12 -9.99 11.02
CA ARG A 178 4.40 -9.09 11.93
C ARG A 178 5.34 -8.50 12.98
N ASP A 179 6.12 -9.33 13.64
CA ASP A 179 7.01 -8.87 14.71
C ASP A 179 8.08 -7.91 14.17
N GLN A 180 8.64 -8.19 12.98
CA GLN A 180 9.57 -7.27 12.31
C GLN A 180 8.91 -5.92 11.97
N VAL A 181 7.65 -5.92 11.52
CA VAL A 181 6.91 -4.66 11.23
C VAL A 181 6.68 -3.88 12.52
N LEU A 182 6.25 -4.54 13.60
CA LEU A 182 6.01 -3.88 14.88
C LEU A 182 7.30 -3.29 15.47
N ASP A 183 8.40 -4.02 15.41
CA ASP A 183 9.71 -3.55 15.92
C ASP A 183 10.23 -2.37 15.09
N TYR A 184 10.12 -2.46 13.74
CA TYR A 184 10.51 -1.36 12.88
C TYR A 184 9.66 -0.11 13.11
N LEU A 185 8.35 -0.26 13.28
CA LEU A 185 7.43 0.85 13.54
C LEU A 185 7.72 1.52 14.90
N ARG A 186 8.04 0.74 15.95
CA ARG A 186 8.48 1.30 17.25
C ARG A 186 9.76 2.12 17.11
N GLY A 187 10.76 1.59 16.38
CA GLY A 187 12.00 2.31 16.07
C GLY A 187 11.72 3.60 15.29
N TYR A 188 10.92 3.52 14.23
CA TYR A 188 10.52 4.68 13.43
C TYR A 188 9.87 5.79 14.26
N ILE A 189 8.93 5.45 15.15
CA ILE A 189 8.27 6.42 16.03
C ILE A 189 9.28 7.08 16.96
N ALA A 190 10.22 6.32 17.52
CA ALA A 190 11.25 6.83 18.40
C ALA A 190 12.23 7.76 17.65
N ASP A 191 12.72 7.33 16.49
CA ASP A 191 13.71 8.06 15.70
C ASP A 191 13.19 9.38 15.13
N THR A 192 11.88 9.41 14.81
CA THR A 192 11.21 10.62 14.29
C THR A 192 10.67 11.54 15.40
N GLY A 193 10.72 11.11 16.67
CA GLY A 193 10.21 11.87 17.79
C GLY A 193 8.68 12.03 17.79
N ILE A 194 7.96 11.16 17.09
CA ILE A 194 6.50 11.19 17.03
C ILE A 194 5.93 10.94 18.42
N SER A 195 5.05 11.82 18.85
CA SER A 195 4.38 11.76 20.17
C SER A 195 2.91 12.14 20.05
N GLY A 196 2.13 11.80 21.09
CA GLY A 196 0.69 12.11 21.12
C GLY A 196 -0.16 11.10 20.35
N ARG A 197 -1.25 11.59 19.73
CA ARG A 197 -2.18 10.72 18.98
C ARG A 197 -1.57 10.26 17.68
N VAL A 198 -1.62 8.96 17.42
CA VAL A 198 -1.14 8.33 16.19
C VAL A 198 -2.26 7.51 15.56
N LYS A 199 -2.37 7.58 14.25
CA LYS A 199 -3.12 6.61 13.43
C LYS A 199 -2.14 5.92 12.48
N ILE A 200 -2.35 4.63 12.25
CA ILE A 200 -1.53 3.85 11.33
C ILE A 200 -2.38 3.49 10.11
N TRP A 201 -1.86 3.78 8.94
CA TRP A 201 -2.38 3.34 7.67
C TRP A 201 -1.42 2.31 7.10
N ILE A 202 -1.77 1.03 7.22
CA ILE A 202 -0.92 -0.09 6.80
C ILE A 202 -1.55 -0.83 5.63
N ALA A 203 -0.75 -1.12 4.62
CA ALA A 203 -1.14 -1.98 3.51
C ALA A 203 0.05 -2.73 2.93
N GLY A 204 -0.26 -3.86 2.31
CA GLY A 204 0.72 -4.68 1.62
C GLY A 204 0.04 -5.60 0.60
N TYR A 205 0.82 -6.20 -0.29
CA TYR A 205 0.34 -7.13 -1.29
C TYR A 205 0.86 -8.55 -1.00
N SER A 206 0.08 -9.61 -1.30
CA SER A 206 0.47 -11.01 -1.12
C SER A 206 0.91 -11.29 0.33
N ARG A 207 2.14 -11.77 0.57
CA ARG A 207 2.72 -11.95 1.91
C ARG A 207 2.63 -10.66 2.75
N GLY A 208 2.87 -9.50 2.13
CA GLY A 208 2.73 -8.20 2.80
C GLY A 208 1.31 -7.94 3.28
N ALA A 209 0.28 -8.38 2.55
CA ALA A 209 -1.11 -8.27 2.97
C ALA A 209 -1.40 -9.15 4.20
N ALA A 210 -0.92 -10.40 4.20
CA ALA A 210 -1.07 -11.31 5.34
C ALA A 210 -0.41 -10.73 6.61
N VAL A 211 0.81 -10.22 6.48
CA VAL A 211 1.55 -9.58 7.58
C VAL A 211 0.83 -8.31 8.05
N SER A 212 0.38 -7.45 7.13
CA SER A 212 -0.36 -6.23 7.48
C SER A 212 -1.65 -6.53 8.24
N ASN A 213 -2.36 -7.59 7.87
CA ASN A 213 -3.56 -8.04 8.60
C ASN A 213 -3.23 -8.45 10.03
N MET A 214 -2.14 -9.21 10.23
CA MET A 214 -1.70 -9.63 11.57
C MET A 214 -1.17 -8.48 12.44
N VAL A 215 -0.73 -7.38 11.85
CA VAL A 215 -0.35 -6.15 12.58
C VAL A 215 -1.59 -5.37 13.04
N GLY A 216 -2.67 -5.39 12.24
CA GLY A 216 -3.89 -4.63 12.52
C GLY A 216 -4.92 -5.34 13.39
N GLY A 217 -4.78 -6.66 13.60
CA GLY A 217 -5.66 -7.50 14.46
C GLY A 217 -5.08 -7.67 15.83
#